data_ca17735332867385d091f3af9cb8c8a9
#
_entry.id   ca17735332867385d091f3af9cb8c8a9
#
_cell.length_a   1.000
_cell.length_b   1.000
_cell.length_c   1.000
_cell.angle_alpha   90.00
_cell.angle_beta   90.00
_cell.angle_gamma   90.00
#
_symmetry.space_group_name_H-M   'P 1'
#
loop_
_entity.id
_entity.type
_entity.pdbx_description
1 polymer ?
#
loop_
_entity_poly.entity_id
_entity_poly.type
_entity_poly.pdbx_seq_one_letter_code
_entity_poly.pdbx_strand_id
1 'polypeptide(L)'
;HGLAGMVLYAIGALNVSNCVSDVDITTGYKYKACFTSGMVAYNDEGDVTFNDCIVKGKIISTKNPPTGGISGFVGYQDGKCTLNNCLYLGSSNTSSPSGTFAYNATINNCYYQTPCGEPQGKQVTAEQLKSGELAYLLQNKRTEHVWGQELGKDNKPLLTDEAPKHVYKVDFICNGEVKSTR
;
A
#
# COMPACT_ATOMS: atom_id res chain seq x y z
N HIS A 1 20.29 -7.22 8.48
CA HIS A 1 20.39 -6.53 7.19
C HIS A 1 18.99 -6.17 6.67
N GLY A 2 18.87 -5.02 6.02
CA GLY A 2 17.60 -4.55 5.47
C GLY A 2 17.78 -3.76 4.19
N LEU A 3 16.71 -3.70 3.39
CA LEU A 3 16.58 -2.85 2.21
C LEU A 3 15.19 -2.20 2.26
N ALA A 4 15.13 -0.89 2.12
CA ALA A 4 13.86 -0.18 2.12
C ALA A 4 13.90 1.03 1.18
N GLY A 5 12.71 1.45 0.76
CA GLY A 5 12.57 2.64 -0.06
C GLY A 5 12.73 3.95 0.71
N MET A 6 12.47 3.97 2.03
CA MET A 6 12.51 5.19 2.83
C MET A 6 13.33 5.06 4.11
N VAL A 7 13.02 4.11 4.98
CA VAL A 7 13.62 3.97 6.32
C VAL A 7 14.17 2.58 6.49
N LEU A 8 15.47 2.47 6.76
CA LEU A 8 16.10 1.17 6.97
C LEU A 8 15.72 0.56 8.33
N TYR A 9 15.70 1.39 9.37
CA TYR A 9 15.52 0.95 10.75
C TYR A 9 14.77 2.02 11.55
N ALA A 10 13.63 1.67 12.10
CA ALA A 10 12.82 2.55 12.94
C ALA A 10 12.87 2.08 14.40
N ILE A 11 13.20 2.98 15.30
CA ILE A 11 13.15 2.80 16.75
C ILE A 11 12.22 3.87 17.30
N GLY A 12 11.21 3.46 18.07
CA GLY A 12 10.22 4.39 18.61
C GLY A 12 9.10 4.71 17.59
N ALA A 13 8.34 5.76 17.85
CA ALA A 13 7.19 6.11 17.04
C ALA A 13 7.59 6.72 15.68
N LEU A 14 7.03 6.19 14.60
CA LEU A 14 7.20 6.70 13.24
C LEU A 14 5.82 6.90 12.60
N ASN A 15 5.53 8.13 12.18
CA ASN A 15 4.33 8.46 11.42
C ASN A 15 4.72 8.88 9.99
N VAL A 16 4.16 8.17 9.01
CA VAL A 16 4.37 8.45 7.57
C VAL A 16 3.00 8.75 6.96
N SER A 17 2.85 9.92 6.35
CA SER A 17 1.58 10.32 5.74
C SER A 17 1.81 10.92 4.35
N ASN A 18 0.85 10.67 3.45
CA ASN A 18 0.83 11.22 2.09
C ASN A 18 2.12 10.97 1.30
N CYS A 19 2.69 9.78 1.46
CA CYS A 19 3.96 9.42 0.83
C CYS A 19 3.79 8.38 -0.26
N VAL A 20 4.60 8.52 -1.32
CA VAL A 20 4.71 7.55 -2.40
C VAL A 20 6.12 6.97 -2.42
N SER A 21 6.23 5.65 -2.39
CA SER A 21 7.49 4.95 -2.66
C SER A 21 7.38 4.22 -3.99
N ASP A 22 8.25 4.55 -4.93
CA ASP A 22 8.34 3.95 -6.27
C ASP A 22 9.78 3.47 -6.51
N VAL A 23 10.17 2.44 -5.76
CA VAL A 23 11.56 1.96 -5.74
C VAL A 23 11.62 0.49 -6.10
N ASP A 24 12.44 0.14 -7.08
CA ASP A 24 12.75 -1.24 -7.41
C ASP A 24 13.87 -1.76 -6.51
N ILE A 25 13.59 -2.84 -5.76
CA ILE A 25 14.51 -3.44 -4.82
C ILE A 25 14.76 -4.89 -5.20
N THR A 26 16.04 -5.25 -5.35
CA THR A 26 16.44 -6.64 -5.51
C THR A 26 17.23 -7.10 -4.29
N THR A 27 16.74 -8.15 -3.64
CA THR A 27 17.35 -8.76 -2.46
C THR A 27 17.86 -10.16 -2.78
N GLY A 28 18.96 -10.59 -2.17
CA GLY A 28 19.55 -11.90 -2.47
C GLY A 28 20.64 -12.31 -1.47
N TYR A 29 20.55 -11.78 -0.24
CA TYR A 29 21.58 -12.04 0.75
C TYR A 29 21.67 -13.53 1.11
N LYS A 30 22.89 -14.06 1.07
CA LYS A 30 23.13 -15.51 1.10
C LYS A 30 23.10 -16.14 2.49
N TYR A 31 23.44 -15.40 3.54
CA TYR A 31 23.79 -16.00 4.84
C TYR A 31 22.92 -15.56 6.04
N LYS A 32 22.12 -14.54 5.92
CA LYS A 32 21.27 -14.01 7.00
C LYS A 32 19.94 -13.52 6.48
N ALA A 33 18.98 -13.37 7.37
CA ALA A 33 17.72 -12.71 7.08
C ALA A 33 17.97 -11.28 6.56
N CYS A 34 17.27 -10.93 5.50
CA CYS A 34 17.25 -9.58 4.95
C CYS A 34 15.81 -9.09 4.93
N PHE A 35 15.50 -8.09 5.73
CA PHE A 35 14.18 -7.49 5.77
C PHE A 35 14.05 -6.49 4.63
N THR A 36 13.02 -6.63 3.82
CA THR A 36 12.91 -5.85 2.58
C THR A 36 11.50 -5.33 2.40
N SER A 37 11.38 -4.05 2.09
CA SER A 37 10.07 -3.43 1.84
C SER A 37 10.16 -2.14 1.02
N GLY A 38 9.01 -1.69 0.54
CA GLY A 38 8.91 -0.40 -0.14
C GLY A 38 9.09 0.82 0.77
N MET A 39 8.85 0.70 2.09
CA MET A 39 8.97 1.85 2.99
C MET A 39 9.91 1.62 4.18
N VAL A 40 9.65 0.69 5.08
CA VAL A 40 10.45 0.47 6.30
C VAL A 40 10.97 -0.95 6.34
N ALA A 41 12.28 -1.17 6.34
CA ALA A 41 12.81 -2.53 6.36
C ALA A 41 12.58 -3.22 7.71
N TYR A 42 12.83 -2.53 8.81
CA TYR A 42 12.69 -3.08 10.15
C TYR A 42 12.12 -2.05 11.12
N ASN A 43 11.08 -2.42 11.85
CA ASN A 43 10.52 -1.67 12.97
C ASN A 43 10.85 -2.40 14.28
N ASP A 44 11.66 -1.76 15.12
CA ASP A 44 12.14 -2.29 16.40
C ASP A 44 11.41 -1.60 17.57
N GLU A 45 10.56 -2.32 18.26
CA GLU A 45 9.83 -1.91 19.46
C GLU A 45 8.94 -0.66 19.36
N GLY A 46 8.88 -0.01 18.19
CA GLY A 46 8.12 1.23 18.01
C GLY A 46 6.74 1.04 17.41
N ASP A 47 5.91 2.07 17.50
CA ASP A 47 4.63 2.15 16.83
C ASP A 47 4.81 2.86 15.46
N VAL A 48 4.70 2.13 14.37
CA VAL A 48 4.76 2.69 13.02
C VAL A 48 3.35 2.84 12.45
N THR A 49 3.01 4.04 12.00
CA THR A 49 1.71 4.32 11.40
C THR A 49 1.88 4.92 10.00
N PHE A 50 1.18 4.34 9.03
CA PHE A 50 1.07 4.87 7.69
C PHE A 50 -0.34 5.38 7.44
N ASN A 51 -0.45 6.60 6.93
CA ASN A 51 -1.72 7.18 6.51
C ASN A 51 -1.60 7.65 5.06
N ASP A 52 -2.53 7.20 4.23
CA ASP A 52 -2.62 7.67 2.85
C ASP A 52 -1.29 7.53 2.08
N CYS A 53 -0.72 6.34 2.12
CA CYS A 53 0.56 6.07 1.46
C CYS A 53 0.40 5.09 0.30
N ILE A 54 1.25 5.24 -0.71
CA ILE A 54 1.32 4.36 -1.88
C ILE A 54 2.70 3.71 -1.95
N VAL A 55 2.73 2.40 -2.13
CA VAL A 55 3.94 1.67 -2.54
C VAL A 55 3.74 1.13 -3.96
N LYS A 56 4.65 1.49 -4.84
CA LYS A 56 4.81 1.00 -6.22
C LYS A 56 6.19 0.35 -6.36
N GLY A 57 6.57 -0.05 -7.56
CA GLY A 57 7.87 -0.63 -7.83
C GLY A 57 7.93 -2.14 -7.57
N LYS A 58 9.10 -2.72 -7.72
CA LYS A 58 9.31 -4.17 -7.66
C LYS A 58 10.14 -4.56 -6.46
N ILE A 59 9.70 -5.58 -5.75
CA ILE A 59 10.49 -6.21 -4.69
C ILE A 59 10.80 -7.63 -5.12
N ILE A 60 12.03 -7.87 -5.58
CA ILE A 60 12.47 -9.14 -6.15
C ILE A 60 13.44 -9.82 -5.22
N SER A 61 13.15 -11.07 -4.84
CA SER A 61 14.09 -11.94 -4.18
C SER A 61 14.80 -12.84 -5.22
N THR A 62 16.12 -12.87 -5.20
CA THR A 62 16.92 -13.84 -5.96
C THR A 62 17.07 -15.17 -5.22
N LYS A 63 16.47 -15.29 -4.03
CA LYS A 63 16.39 -16.50 -3.21
C LYS A 63 14.98 -17.08 -3.21
N ASN A 64 14.87 -18.39 -3.29
CA ASN A 64 13.61 -19.10 -3.16
C ASN A 64 13.83 -20.34 -2.24
N PRO A 65 13.24 -20.39 -1.03
CA PRO A 65 12.47 -19.32 -0.39
C PRO A 65 13.34 -18.12 0.01
N PRO A 66 12.78 -16.90 0.11
CA PRO A 66 13.51 -15.74 0.60
C PRO A 66 13.89 -15.93 2.07
N THR A 67 15.08 -15.47 2.44
CA THR A 67 15.52 -15.45 3.84
C THR A 67 15.24 -14.08 4.44
N GLY A 68 14.22 -13.97 5.24
CA GLY A 68 13.79 -12.72 5.90
C GLY A 68 12.39 -12.30 5.50
N GLY A 69 11.90 -11.24 6.13
CA GLY A 69 10.60 -10.67 5.85
C GLY A 69 10.62 -9.80 4.60
N ILE A 70 9.70 -10.06 3.68
CA ILE A 70 9.50 -9.26 2.47
C ILE A 70 8.05 -8.85 2.42
N SER A 71 7.76 -7.55 2.47
CA SER A 71 6.42 -6.98 2.44
C SER A 71 6.41 -5.66 1.69
N GLY A 72 5.23 -5.20 1.29
CA GLY A 72 5.11 -3.93 0.59
C GLY A 72 5.54 -2.74 1.42
N PHE A 73 5.11 -2.65 2.68
CA PHE A 73 5.34 -1.49 3.54
C PHE A 73 6.38 -1.71 4.63
N VAL A 74 6.29 -2.78 5.43
CA VAL A 74 7.25 -3.06 6.49
C VAL A 74 7.76 -4.50 6.38
N GLY A 75 9.06 -4.67 6.18
CA GLY A 75 9.68 -5.98 5.96
C GLY A 75 9.65 -6.88 7.18
N TYR A 76 9.85 -6.32 8.36
CA TYR A 76 9.73 -7.01 9.64
C TYR A 76 9.44 -6.03 10.77
N GLN A 77 8.76 -6.51 11.80
CA GLN A 77 8.46 -5.68 12.98
C GLN A 77 8.40 -6.51 14.27
N ASP A 78 8.91 -5.92 15.34
CA ASP A 78 8.70 -6.34 16.72
C ASP A 78 7.74 -5.40 17.48
N GLY A 79 7.54 -4.19 16.96
CA GLY A 79 6.56 -3.22 17.43
C GLY A 79 5.19 -3.36 16.76
N LYS A 80 4.36 -2.34 16.87
CA LYS A 80 3.05 -2.28 16.21
C LYS A 80 3.17 -1.59 14.84
N CYS A 81 2.34 -2.03 13.92
CA CYS A 81 2.20 -1.39 12.62
C CYS A 81 0.71 -1.18 12.30
N THR A 82 0.35 0.04 11.96
CA THR A 82 -1.01 0.39 11.56
C THR A 82 -0.97 1.08 10.19
N LEU A 83 -1.83 0.62 9.29
CA LEU A 83 -1.98 1.22 7.96
C LEU A 83 -3.43 1.68 7.76
N ASN A 84 -3.59 2.93 7.37
CA ASN A 84 -4.87 3.56 7.13
C ASN A 84 -4.92 4.13 5.72
N ASN A 85 -5.93 3.75 4.93
CA ASN A 85 -6.15 4.24 3.56
C ASN A 85 -4.89 4.09 2.67
N CYS A 86 -4.19 2.98 2.74
CA CYS A 86 -2.95 2.75 1.99
C CYS A 86 -3.20 1.88 0.76
N LEU A 87 -2.34 2.07 -0.26
CA LEU A 87 -2.44 1.39 -1.54
C LEU A 87 -1.11 0.72 -1.91
N TYR A 88 -1.15 -0.59 -2.16
CA TYR A 88 -0.03 -1.34 -2.70
C TYR A 88 -0.27 -1.66 -4.18
N LEU A 89 0.58 -1.10 -5.04
CA LEU A 89 0.58 -1.30 -6.50
C LEU A 89 1.88 -1.91 -7.01
N GLY A 90 2.73 -2.33 -6.10
CA GLY A 90 3.99 -2.97 -6.43
C GLY A 90 3.83 -4.38 -7.00
N SER A 91 4.93 -4.98 -7.39
CA SER A 91 5.01 -6.39 -7.77
C SER A 91 6.11 -7.10 -6.99
N SER A 92 5.91 -8.40 -6.75
CA SER A 92 6.90 -9.22 -6.07
C SER A 92 6.90 -10.64 -6.64
N ASN A 93 8.06 -11.29 -6.61
CA ASN A 93 8.18 -12.70 -6.93
C ASN A 93 8.23 -13.59 -5.68
N THR A 94 7.92 -13.05 -4.52
CA THR A 94 7.99 -13.78 -3.26
C THR A 94 6.63 -14.31 -2.82
N SER A 95 6.65 -15.50 -2.22
CA SER A 95 5.53 -16.08 -1.47
C SER A 95 5.74 -15.99 0.04
N SER A 96 6.51 -14.99 0.47
CA SER A 96 6.83 -14.78 1.88
C SER A 96 5.56 -14.71 2.76
N PRO A 97 5.54 -15.32 3.93
CA PRO A 97 4.42 -15.20 4.88
C PRO A 97 4.30 -13.81 5.51
N SER A 98 5.16 -12.88 5.12
CA SER A 98 5.23 -11.54 5.74
C SER A 98 4.04 -10.63 5.41
N GLY A 99 3.17 -11.02 4.49
CA GLY A 99 1.97 -10.24 4.15
C GLY A 99 2.22 -9.13 3.13
N THR A 100 1.14 -8.69 2.47
CA THR A 100 1.20 -7.67 1.42
C THR A 100 1.65 -6.31 1.94
N PHE A 101 1.19 -5.93 3.12
CA PHE A 101 1.56 -4.65 3.75
C PHE A 101 2.65 -4.84 4.79
N ALA A 102 2.42 -5.64 5.81
CA ALA A 102 3.39 -5.92 6.87
C ALA A 102 2.95 -7.13 7.69
N TYR A 103 3.91 -7.83 8.32
CA TYR A 103 3.61 -8.90 9.25
C TYR A 103 2.85 -8.37 10.47
N ASN A 104 1.78 -9.07 10.91
CA ASN A 104 0.96 -8.70 12.08
C ASN A 104 0.49 -7.23 12.14
N ALA A 105 0.22 -6.62 11.00
CA ALA A 105 -0.24 -5.23 10.96
C ALA A 105 -1.75 -5.09 11.13
N THR A 106 -2.17 -3.98 11.71
CA THR A 106 -3.57 -3.53 11.67
C THR A 106 -3.83 -2.83 10.34
N ILE A 107 -4.75 -3.37 9.55
CA ILE A 107 -5.04 -2.91 8.19
C ILE A 107 -6.43 -2.29 8.12
N ASN A 108 -6.51 -0.97 7.89
CA ASN A 108 -7.75 -0.21 7.82
C ASN A 108 -7.90 0.44 6.44
N ASN A 109 -8.94 0.06 5.69
CA ASN A 109 -9.26 0.63 4.38
C ASN A 109 -8.05 0.62 3.41
N CYS A 110 -7.29 -0.48 3.36
CA CYS A 110 -6.14 -0.64 2.50
C CYS A 110 -6.43 -1.60 1.34
N TYR A 111 -5.81 -1.31 0.19
CA TYR A 111 -6.08 -2.00 -1.06
C TYR A 111 -4.79 -2.40 -1.77
N TYR A 112 -4.87 -3.46 -2.57
CA TYR A 112 -3.77 -3.92 -3.40
C TYR A 112 -4.27 -4.50 -4.72
N GLN A 113 -3.45 -4.43 -5.77
CA GLN A 113 -3.74 -5.07 -7.06
C GLN A 113 -3.16 -6.49 -7.11
N THR A 114 -1.88 -6.63 -6.80
CA THR A 114 -1.18 -7.92 -6.72
C THR A 114 -0.54 -8.02 -5.35
N PRO A 115 -0.69 -9.15 -4.62
CA PRO A 115 -0.13 -9.24 -3.28
C PRO A 115 1.41 -9.34 -3.31
N CYS A 116 2.04 -8.83 -2.24
CA CYS A 116 3.44 -9.11 -1.92
C CYS A 116 3.46 -10.09 -0.73
N GLY A 117 3.52 -11.37 -1.01
CA GLY A 117 3.36 -12.40 0.03
C GLY A 117 1.89 -12.70 0.33
N GLU A 118 1.55 -12.97 1.60
CA GLU A 118 0.17 -13.25 2.02
C GLU A 118 -0.75 -12.05 1.76
N PRO A 119 -1.95 -12.28 1.19
CA PRO A 119 -2.91 -11.21 0.94
C PRO A 119 -3.37 -10.52 2.22
N GLN A 120 -3.34 -9.18 2.23
CA GLN A 120 -3.85 -8.36 3.32
C GLN A 120 -4.63 -7.17 2.74
N GLY A 121 -5.74 -6.79 3.39
CA GLY A 121 -6.63 -5.75 2.88
C GLY A 121 -7.55 -6.26 1.77
N LYS A 122 -7.93 -5.40 0.82
CA LYS A 122 -8.87 -5.72 -0.26
C LYS A 122 -8.17 -5.71 -1.61
N GLN A 123 -8.33 -6.80 -2.36
CA GLN A 123 -7.84 -6.83 -3.74
C GLN A 123 -8.76 -6.01 -4.65
N VAL A 124 -8.14 -5.28 -5.60
CA VAL A 124 -8.83 -4.48 -6.60
C VAL A 124 -8.41 -4.87 -8.00
N THR A 125 -9.35 -4.69 -8.94
CA THR A 125 -9.11 -4.94 -10.36
C THR A 125 -8.52 -3.70 -11.06
N ALA A 126 -8.00 -3.89 -12.27
CA ALA A 126 -7.52 -2.79 -13.10
C ALA A 126 -8.66 -1.82 -13.48
N GLU A 127 -9.88 -2.33 -13.63
CA GLU A 127 -11.08 -1.53 -13.90
C GLU A 127 -11.43 -0.63 -12.72
N GLN A 128 -11.41 -1.18 -11.48
CA GLN A 128 -11.65 -0.40 -10.27
C GLN A 128 -10.59 0.68 -10.06
N LEU A 129 -9.33 0.41 -10.40
CA LEU A 129 -8.26 1.41 -10.37
C LEU A 129 -8.54 2.58 -11.32
N LYS A 130 -9.08 2.31 -12.54
CA LYS A 130 -9.32 3.32 -13.57
C LYS A 130 -10.64 4.08 -13.39
N SER A 131 -11.63 3.47 -12.76
CA SER A 131 -13.00 4.00 -12.68
C SER A 131 -13.18 5.15 -11.71
N GLY A 132 -12.21 5.44 -10.85
CA GLY A 132 -12.35 6.38 -9.75
C GLY A 132 -12.95 5.77 -8.48
N GLU A 133 -13.51 4.57 -8.55
CA GLU A 133 -14.10 3.88 -7.40
C GLU A 133 -13.10 3.80 -6.23
N LEU A 134 -11.85 3.42 -6.53
CA LEU A 134 -10.86 3.29 -5.48
C LEU A 134 -10.41 4.64 -4.89
N ALA A 135 -10.34 5.70 -5.70
CA ALA A 135 -10.07 7.05 -5.19
C ALA A 135 -11.16 7.49 -4.19
N TYR A 136 -12.42 7.23 -4.53
CA TYR A 136 -13.56 7.49 -3.65
C TYR A 136 -13.50 6.68 -2.34
N LEU A 137 -13.16 5.39 -2.42
CA LEU A 137 -13.04 4.51 -1.25
C LEU A 137 -11.88 4.90 -0.33
N LEU A 138 -10.71 5.24 -0.90
CA LEU A 138 -9.54 5.70 -0.16
C LEU A 138 -9.77 7.08 0.47
N GLN A 139 -10.52 7.97 -0.19
CA GLN A 139 -10.93 9.27 0.36
C GLN A 139 -11.78 9.10 1.63
N ASN A 140 -12.50 7.98 1.78
CA ASN A 140 -13.16 7.55 3.01
C ASN A 140 -14.06 8.61 3.65
N LYS A 141 -14.84 9.33 2.83
CA LYS A 141 -15.80 10.38 3.25
C LYS A 141 -15.18 11.57 4.01
N ARG A 142 -13.86 11.72 4.01
CA ARG A 142 -13.19 12.87 4.62
C ARG A 142 -13.52 14.16 3.85
N THR A 143 -13.60 15.27 4.55
CA THR A 143 -13.75 16.60 3.96
C THR A 143 -12.44 17.13 3.39
N GLU A 144 -11.33 16.80 4.02
CA GLU A 144 -10.00 17.08 3.50
C GLU A 144 -9.74 16.21 2.26
N HIS A 145 -9.34 16.87 1.17
CA HIS A 145 -9.06 16.19 -0.09
C HIS A 145 -7.66 15.60 -0.09
N VAL A 146 -7.56 14.29 0.03
CA VAL A 146 -6.29 13.55 0.07
C VAL A 146 -6.10 12.68 -1.17
N TRP A 147 -7.18 12.04 -1.63
CA TRP A 147 -7.14 11.15 -2.79
C TRP A 147 -7.96 11.73 -3.94
N GLY A 148 -7.42 11.66 -5.15
CA GLY A 148 -8.10 12.12 -6.35
C GLY A 148 -7.72 11.30 -7.58
N GLN A 149 -8.45 11.55 -8.68
CA GLN A 149 -8.20 10.92 -9.96
C GLN A 149 -8.85 11.73 -11.08
N GLU A 150 -8.15 11.98 -12.16
CA GLU A 150 -8.73 12.51 -13.39
C GLU A 150 -9.23 11.36 -14.25
N LEU A 151 -10.56 11.15 -14.28
CA LEU A 151 -11.16 10.03 -15.00
C LEU A 151 -10.90 10.16 -16.51
N GLY A 152 -10.52 9.05 -17.12
CA GLY A 152 -10.14 9.01 -18.54
C GLY A 152 -8.67 9.38 -18.82
N LYS A 153 -7.94 9.89 -17.83
CA LYS A 153 -6.51 10.23 -17.94
C LYS A 153 -5.65 9.40 -16.98
N ASP A 154 -6.02 9.38 -15.70
CA ASP A 154 -5.28 8.64 -14.70
C ASP A 154 -5.74 7.18 -14.66
N ASN A 155 -4.78 6.28 -14.61
CA ASN A 155 -5.04 4.84 -14.55
C ASN A 155 -5.24 4.29 -13.12
N LYS A 156 -5.11 5.15 -12.13
CA LYS A 156 -5.14 4.80 -10.70
C LYS A 156 -5.37 6.04 -9.84
N PRO A 157 -5.80 5.86 -8.57
CA PRO A 157 -5.81 6.94 -7.59
C PRO A 157 -4.42 7.55 -7.38
N LEU A 158 -4.40 8.84 -7.17
CA LEU A 158 -3.21 9.63 -6.84
C LEU A 158 -3.46 10.44 -5.57
N LEU A 159 -2.40 10.83 -4.87
CA LEU A 159 -2.49 11.79 -3.79
C LEU A 159 -2.70 13.21 -4.36
N THR A 160 -3.29 14.10 -3.57
CA THR A 160 -3.71 15.44 -4.03
C THR A 160 -2.62 16.29 -4.64
N ASP A 161 -1.39 16.15 -4.19
CA ASP A 161 -0.24 16.88 -4.76
C ASP A 161 0.08 16.46 -6.19
N GLU A 162 -0.34 15.24 -6.59
CA GLU A 162 -0.15 14.69 -7.93
C GLU A 162 -1.42 14.79 -8.80
N ALA A 163 -2.64 14.73 -8.19
CA ALA A 163 -3.90 14.78 -8.91
C ALA A 163 -5.02 15.41 -8.07
N PRO A 164 -5.31 16.66 -8.28
CA PRO A 164 -6.19 17.45 -7.43
C PRO A 164 -7.69 17.22 -7.67
N LYS A 165 -8.10 16.21 -8.46
CA LYS A 165 -9.52 16.05 -8.78
C LYS A 165 -10.23 15.09 -7.85
N HIS A 166 -11.22 15.61 -7.14
CA HIS A 166 -12.17 14.85 -6.36
C HIS A 166 -12.97 13.89 -7.23
N VAL A 167 -13.17 12.68 -6.73
CA VAL A 167 -14.11 11.71 -7.31
C VAL A 167 -15.33 11.61 -6.42
N TYR A 168 -16.49 11.77 -7.01
CA TYR A 168 -17.77 11.69 -6.34
C TYR A 168 -18.53 10.45 -6.80
N LYS A 169 -19.23 9.81 -5.86
CA LYS A 169 -20.19 8.77 -6.19
C LYS A 169 -21.49 9.44 -6.69
N VAL A 170 -21.97 9.00 -7.84
CA VAL A 170 -23.25 9.45 -8.40
C VAL A 170 -24.18 8.24 -8.50
N ASP A 171 -25.31 8.29 -7.81
CA ASP A 171 -26.35 7.30 -7.90
C ASP A 171 -27.48 7.79 -8.84
N PHE A 172 -27.79 7.01 -9.87
CA PHE A 172 -28.90 7.24 -10.77
C PHE A 172 -30.14 6.54 -10.20
N ILE A 173 -31.12 7.32 -9.76
CA ILE A 173 -32.32 6.82 -9.09
C ILE A 173 -33.51 6.94 -10.05
N CYS A 174 -34.28 5.86 -10.22
CA CYS A 174 -35.54 5.83 -10.95
C CYS A 174 -36.59 5.16 -10.09
N ASN A 175 -37.73 5.84 -9.87
CA ASN A 175 -38.84 5.38 -9.02
C ASN A 175 -38.40 4.99 -7.59
N GLY A 176 -37.45 5.74 -7.01
CA GLY A 176 -36.92 5.50 -5.65
C GLY A 176 -35.88 4.37 -5.56
N GLU A 177 -35.55 3.72 -6.65
CA GLU A 177 -34.53 2.66 -6.71
C GLU A 177 -33.26 3.15 -7.41
N VAL A 178 -32.09 2.80 -6.84
CA VAL A 178 -30.80 3.04 -7.50
C VAL A 178 -30.66 2.09 -8.70
N LYS A 179 -30.65 2.62 -9.90
CA LYS A 179 -30.53 1.87 -11.15
C LYS A 179 -29.08 1.68 -11.61
N SER A 180 -28.22 2.64 -11.31
CA SER A 180 -26.78 2.53 -11.52
C SER A 180 -26.04 3.50 -10.60
N THR A 181 -24.77 3.19 -10.36
CA THR A 181 -23.83 4.04 -9.62
C THR A 181 -22.61 4.30 -10.52
N ARG A 182 -22.11 5.53 -10.48
CA ARG A 182 -20.84 5.90 -11.15
C ARG A 182 -20.02 6.81 -10.24
#